data_9955c16ececf5e811762feab7e46715a
#
_entry.id   9955c16ececf5e811762feab7e46715a
#
_cell.length_a   1.000
_cell.length_b   1.000
_cell.length_c   1.000
_cell.angle_alpha   90.00
_cell.angle_beta   90.00
_cell.angle_gamma   90.00
#
_symmetry.space_group_name_H-M   'P 1'
#
loop_
_entity.id
_entity.type
_entity.pdbx_description
1 polymer ?
#
loop_
_entity_poly.entity_id
_entity_poly.type
_entity_poly.pdbx_seq_one_letter_code
_entity_poly.pdbx_strand_id
1 'polypeptide(L)'
;MLQTNLGEIRALAENSDPIIADPPNIKLLTAPLPNLGSDPNFFDLTPNDDAFQLANGILRNTPGGLRALDGNDFVRGSGGAELMNGNSGTDTLIGGCGSDTIRGGQDFDILYGECGSDFVSGDQGDDYVYGGTANDFIRGGKGNDALVGESGNDTLIGDAGIDRLWGSEGADVFVLRTEVGATSGEIGSLQPPPSGNFDVDEVPADFILDYNPAEGDVIGLAGGLTRNDIVLSERFLTIGDARDYESSGPFPPGGIRTTEFRILNTKATVIREASSGNILGLVKDVSPDQLQFISVSDGAIALG
;
A
#
# COMPACT_ATOMS: atom_id res chain seq x y z
N MET A 1 29.22 -13.56 -2.11
CA MET A 1 28.19 -14.18 -2.97
C MET A 1 26.81 -13.78 -2.43
N LEU A 2 26.55 -12.46 -2.28
CA LEU A 2 25.37 -11.87 -1.60
C LEU A 2 24.96 -10.52 -2.25
N GLN A 3 25.13 -10.39 -3.57
CA GLN A 3 24.76 -9.18 -4.33
C GLN A 3 23.52 -9.38 -5.23
N THR A 4 22.85 -10.53 -5.13
CA THR A 4 21.78 -10.90 -6.08
C THR A 4 20.36 -10.57 -5.61
N ASN A 5 20.11 -10.31 -4.32
CA ASN A 5 18.73 -10.15 -3.85
C ASN A 5 18.21 -8.71 -3.83
N LEU A 6 19.08 -7.71 -3.77
CA LEU A 6 18.65 -6.31 -3.96
C LEU A 6 18.23 -6.03 -5.42
N GLY A 7 18.74 -6.80 -6.37
CA GLY A 7 18.36 -6.71 -7.78
C GLY A 7 16.98 -7.25 -8.08
N GLU A 8 16.48 -8.21 -7.29
CA GLU A 8 15.15 -8.82 -7.54
C GLU A 8 14.00 -7.95 -7.04
N ILE A 9 14.18 -7.23 -5.94
CA ILE A 9 13.15 -6.33 -5.45
C ILE A 9 13.13 -5.01 -6.22
N ARG A 10 14.29 -4.52 -6.60
CA ARG A 10 14.41 -3.43 -7.56
C ARG A 10 13.86 -3.82 -8.92
N ALA A 11 13.92 -5.10 -9.29
CA ALA A 11 13.29 -5.63 -10.50
C ALA A 11 11.76 -5.76 -10.38
N LEU A 12 11.20 -5.87 -9.18
CA LEU A 12 9.75 -5.78 -8.95
C LEU A 12 9.27 -4.33 -9.03
N ALA A 13 10.12 -3.36 -8.65
CA ALA A 13 9.84 -1.94 -8.79
C ALA A 13 10.26 -1.36 -10.16
N GLU A 14 11.15 -2.01 -10.90
CA GLU A 14 11.76 -1.43 -12.09
C GLU A 14 11.34 -2.04 -13.44
N ASN A 15 10.64 -3.17 -13.49
CA ASN A 15 10.19 -3.70 -14.80
C ASN A 15 9.22 -4.88 -14.69
N SER A 16 8.02 -4.62 -14.94
CA SER A 16 6.88 -5.50 -15.16
C SER A 16 6.00 -5.71 -13.95
N ASP A 17 4.74 -5.36 -14.13
CA ASP A 17 3.65 -5.87 -13.33
C ASP A 17 3.95 -7.31 -12.94
N PRO A 18 3.88 -7.67 -11.65
CA PRO A 18 3.94 -9.08 -11.31
C PRO A 18 2.90 -9.75 -12.18
N ILE A 19 3.34 -10.62 -13.11
CA ILE A 19 2.40 -11.34 -13.98
C ILE A 19 1.54 -12.18 -13.05
N ILE A 20 0.41 -11.61 -12.65
CA ILE A 20 -0.58 -12.34 -11.87
C ILE A 20 -1.16 -13.33 -12.84
N ALA A 21 -0.79 -14.59 -12.67
CA ALA A 21 -1.38 -15.63 -13.46
C ALA A 21 -2.86 -15.73 -13.09
N ASP A 22 -3.72 -15.46 -14.04
CA ASP A 22 -5.16 -15.68 -13.84
C ASP A 22 -5.41 -17.08 -13.28
N PRO A 23 -6.29 -17.21 -12.30
CA PRO A 23 -6.65 -18.53 -11.80
C PRO A 23 -7.21 -19.39 -12.93
N PRO A 24 -6.93 -20.72 -12.93
CA PRO A 24 -7.24 -21.59 -14.07
C PRO A 24 -8.73 -21.69 -14.42
N ASN A 25 -9.59 -21.15 -13.57
CA ASN A 25 -11.04 -21.21 -13.72
C ASN A 25 -11.71 -19.84 -13.80
N ILE A 26 -10.96 -18.78 -14.11
CA ILE A 26 -11.55 -17.43 -14.22
C ILE A 26 -12.70 -17.43 -15.25
N LYS A 27 -13.82 -16.84 -14.88
CA LYS A 27 -15.02 -16.75 -15.71
C LYS A 27 -15.24 -15.33 -16.21
N LEU A 28 -15.56 -15.16 -17.47
CA LEU A 28 -15.97 -13.88 -18.00
C LEU A 28 -17.39 -13.55 -17.52
N LEU A 29 -17.54 -12.50 -16.75
CA LEU A 29 -18.81 -12.00 -16.23
C LEU A 29 -19.38 -10.96 -17.20
N THR A 30 -20.43 -11.34 -17.93
CA THR A 30 -21.06 -10.53 -18.97
C THR A 30 -22.45 -10.01 -18.58
N ALA A 31 -23.00 -10.49 -17.49
CA ALA A 31 -24.31 -10.10 -16.95
C ALA A 31 -24.33 -10.27 -15.43
N PRO A 32 -25.17 -9.50 -14.70
CA PRO A 32 -25.36 -9.69 -13.28
C PRO A 32 -25.72 -11.13 -12.93
N LEU A 33 -25.13 -11.61 -11.83
CA LEU A 33 -25.50 -12.93 -11.30
C LEU A 33 -26.95 -12.88 -10.84
N PRO A 34 -27.79 -13.86 -11.21
CA PRO A 34 -29.20 -13.83 -10.86
C PRO A 34 -29.40 -13.96 -9.35
N ASN A 35 -30.03 -12.96 -8.74
CA ASN A 35 -30.58 -12.98 -7.38
C ASN A 35 -29.58 -13.01 -6.21
N LEU A 36 -28.38 -12.46 -6.33
CA LEU A 36 -27.42 -12.46 -5.22
C LEU A 36 -27.46 -11.20 -4.34
N GLY A 37 -28.02 -10.11 -4.75
CA GLY A 37 -28.17 -8.91 -3.93
C GLY A 37 -29.58 -8.36 -3.94
N SER A 38 -30.05 -7.87 -2.81
CA SER A 38 -31.31 -7.13 -2.73
C SER A 38 -31.17 -5.64 -3.06
N ASP A 39 -29.93 -5.14 -3.18
CA ASP A 39 -29.64 -3.73 -3.45
C ASP A 39 -29.30 -3.52 -4.93
N PRO A 40 -30.18 -2.84 -5.70
CA PRO A 40 -29.94 -2.61 -7.13
C PRO A 40 -28.76 -1.66 -7.42
N ASN A 41 -28.20 -1.03 -6.41
CA ASN A 41 -27.04 -0.15 -6.57
C ASN A 41 -25.73 -0.91 -6.67
N PHE A 42 -25.69 -2.17 -6.25
CA PHE A 42 -24.49 -2.98 -6.22
C PHE A 42 -24.58 -4.19 -7.13
N PHE A 43 -23.43 -4.60 -7.59
CA PHE A 43 -23.23 -5.87 -8.26
C PHE A 43 -22.57 -6.82 -7.26
N ASP A 44 -23.34 -7.68 -6.63
CA ASP A 44 -22.84 -8.62 -5.63
C ASP A 44 -22.38 -9.93 -6.27
N LEU A 45 -21.20 -10.42 -5.86
CA LEU A 45 -20.74 -11.77 -6.09
C LEU A 45 -21.36 -12.73 -5.05
N THR A 46 -20.81 -13.93 -4.92
CA THR A 46 -21.31 -14.90 -3.94
C THR A 46 -20.55 -14.77 -2.60
N PRO A 47 -21.06 -15.27 -1.49
CA PRO A 47 -20.29 -15.34 -0.24
C PRO A 47 -19.37 -16.58 -0.21
N ASN A 48 -18.65 -16.86 -1.27
CA ASN A 48 -17.69 -17.95 -1.41
C ASN A 48 -16.60 -17.49 -2.39
N ASP A 49 -15.47 -18.17 -2.39
CA ASP A 49 -14.36 -17.89 -3.30
C ASP A 49 -14.82 -17.82 -4.77
N ASP A 50 -14.75 -16.63 -5.33
CA ASP A 50 -15.16 -16.33 -6.70
C ASP A 50 -13.95 -16.00 -7.60
N ALA A 51 -14.03 -16.27 -8.89
CA ALA A 51 -13.00 -15.88 -9.85
C ALA A 51 -13.63 -15.35 -11.14
N PHE A 52 -13.60 -14.02 -11.31
CA PHE A 52 -14.26 -13.36 -12.42
C PHE A 52 -13.37 -12.32 -13.12
N GLN A 53 -13.49 -12.31 -14.47
CA GLN A 53 -13.08 -11.21 -15.33
C GLN A 53 -14.33 -10.41 -15.69
N LEU A 54 -14.35 -9.12 -15.43
CA LEU A 54 -15.49 -8.26 -15.79
C LEU A 54 -15.51 -7.95 -17.28
N ALA A 55 -16.67 -8.05 -17.89
CA ALA A 55 -16.86 -7.53 -19.23
C ALA A 55 -16.94 -6.00 -19.22
N ASN A 56 -16.39 -5.36 -20.23
CA ASN A 56 -16.33 -3.90 -20.33
C ASN A 56 -17.73 -3.26 -20.17
N GLY A 57 -17.83 -2.34 -19.22
CA GLY A 57 -19.05 -1.58 -18.92
C GLY A 57 -20.13 -2.37 -18.19
N ILE A 58 -19.85 -3.53 -17.62
CA ILE A 58 -20.83 -4.32 -16.86
C ILE A 58 -21.33 -3.56 -15.63
N LEU A 59 -20.47 -2.78 -14.98
CA LEU A 59 -20.82 -2.00 -13.79
C LEU A 59 -21.47 -0.64 -14.09
N ARG A 60 -21.71 -0.29 -15.35
CA ARG A 60 -22.20 1.03 -15.76
C ARG A 60 -23.52 1.45 -15.10
N ASN A 61 -24.37 0.49 -14.75
CA ASN A 61 -25.69 0.73 -14.16
C ASN A 61 -25.75 0.38 -12.66
N THR A 62 -24.61 0.13 -12.04
CA THR A 62 -24.48 -0.16 -10.61
C THR A 62 -23.64 0.92 -9.94
N PRO A 63 -24.25 2.03 -9.51
CA PRO A 63 -23.52 3.17 -8.97
C PRO A 63 -22.73 2.87 -7.70
N GLY A 64 -23.05 1.81 -6.98
CA GLY A 64 -22.28 1.31 -5.83
C GLY A 64 -21.14 0.36 -6.21
N GLY A 65 -21.01 0.00 -7.51
CA GLY A 65 -19.95 -0.88 -7.99
C GLY A 65 -20.15 -2.36 -7.68
N LEU A 66 -19.06 -3.10 -7.67
CA LEU A 66 -19.00 -4.52 -7.35
C LEU A 66 -18.67 -4.71 -5.85
N ARG A 67 -19.34 -5.67 -5.21
CA ARG A 67 -18.94 -6.22 -3.91
C ARG A 67 -18.67 -7.72 -4.06
N ALA A 68 -17.47 -8.12 -3.66
CA ALA A 68 -17.10 -9.53 -3.69
C ALA A 68 -17.76 -10.31 -2.54
N LEU A 69 -18.03 -9.66 -1.41
CA LEU A 69 -18.69 -10.15 -0.19
C LEU A 69 -17.73 -10.92 0.73
N ASP A 70 -18.08 -12.17 1.07
CA ASP A 70 -17.23 -13.05 1.87
C ASP A 70 -16.53 -14.03 0.92
N GLY A 71 -15.36 -14.48 1.26
CA GLY A 71 -14.60 -15.44 0.46
C GLY A 71 -13.23 -14.90 0.09
N ASN A 72 -12.42 -15.73 -0.55
CA ASN A 72 -11.15 -15.27 -1.12
C ASN A 72 -11.34 -15.11 -2.63
N ASP A 73 -11.56 -13.90 -3.05
CA ASP A 73 -12.03 -13.61 -4.38
C ASP A 73 -10.90 -13.17 -5.32
N PHE A 74 -11.04 -13.51 -6.59
CA PHE A 74 -10.22 -12.97 -7.65
C PHE A 74 -11.10 -12.23 -8.64
N VAL A 75 -10.95 -10.90 -8.70
CA VAL A 75 -11.71 -10.07 -9.64
C VAL A 75 -10.75 -9.26 -10.50
N ARG A 76 -10.85 -9.44 -11.82
CA ARG A 76 -10.18 -8.57 -12.77
C ARG A 76 -11.21 -7.65 -13.42
N GLY A 77 -10.97 -6.36 -13.34
CA GLY A 77 -11.75 -5.31 -13.99
C GLY A 77 -11.61 -5.31 -15.52
N SER A 78 -11.93 -4.23 -16.13
CA SER A 78 -11.97 -4.11 -17.58
C SER A 78 -11.11 -2.95 -18.11
N GLY A 79 -11.54 -2.25 -19.14
CA GLY A 79 -10.88 -1.06 -19.66
C GLY A 79 -11.68 0.21 -19.41
N GLY A 80 -12.53 0.21 -18.42
CA GLY A 80 -13.36 1.37 -18.01
C GLY A 80 -13.12 1.69 -16.55
N ALA A 81 -13.69 2.77 -16.05
CA ALA A 81 -13.63 3.08 -14.63
C ALA A 81 -14.55 2.13 -13.82
N GLU A 82 -13.98 1.38 -12.91
CA GLU A 82 -14.65 0.44 -12.03
C GLU A 82 -14.67 0.93 -10.58
N LEU A 83 -15.70 0.53 -9.83
CA LEU A 83 -15.74 0.63 -8.39
C LEU A 83 -15.84 -0.79 -7.82
N MET A 84 -14.84 -1.24 -7.07
CA MET A 84 -14.74 -2.61 -6.56
C MET A 84 -14.43 -2.61 -5.06
N ASN A 85 -15.07 -3.55 -4.35
CA ASN A 85 -14.85 -3.77 -2.93
C ASN A 85 -14.80 -5.28 -2.65
N GLY A 86 -13.68 -5.75 -2.08
CA GLY A 86 -13.50 -7.15 -1.66
C GLY A 86 -14.41 -7.52 -0.49
N ASN A 87 -14.52 -6.66 0.50
CA ASN A 87 -15.22 -6.77 1.78
C ASN A 87 -14.50 -7.69 2.78
N SER A 88 -14.73 -9.00 2.77
CA SER A 88 -14.14 -9.90 3.79
C SER A 88 -13.48 -11.10 3.16
N GLY A 89 -12.27 -11.39 3.56
CA GLY A 89 -11.45 -12.48 3.04
C GLY A 89 -10.19 -11.98 2.36
N THR A 90 -9.40 -12.91 1.89
CA THR A 90 -8.16 -12.60 1.19
C THR A 90 -8.42 -12.45 -0.30
N ASP A 91 -8.51 -11.21 -0.75
CA ASP A 91 -8.94 -10.91 -2.10
C ASP A 91 -7.77 -10.53 -3.02
N THR A 92 -7.94 -10.77 -4.31
CA THR A 92 -7.08 -10.22 -5.37
C THR A 92 -7.95 -9.42 -6.33
N LEU A 93 -7.81 -8.09 -6.28
CA LEU A 93 -8.59 -7.18 -7.10
C LEU A 93 -7.67 -6.44 -8.07
N ILE A 94 -8.05 -6.43 -9.33
CA ILE A 94 -7.29 -5.82 -10.42
C ILE A 94 -8.21 -4.88 -11.18
N GLY A 95 -7.92 -3.57 -11.19
CA GLY A 95 -8.74 -2.55 -11.86
C GLY A 95 -8.74 -2.72 -13.37
N GLY A 96 -7.57 -2.74 -13.93
CA GLY A 96 -7.37 -2.79 -15.38
C GLY A 96 -7.02 -1.43 -15.94
N CYS A 97 -7.63 -1.03 -17.04
CA CYS A 97 -7.41 0.32 -17.55
C CYS A 97 -8.62 1.20 -17.25
N GLY A 98 -8.37 2.39 -16.75
CA GLY A 98 -9.42 3.32 -16.40
C GLY A 98 -9.00 4.19 -15.25
N SER A 99 -9.92 4.86 -14.62
CA SER A 99 -9.67 5.47 -13.31
C SER A 99 -10.55 4.74 -12.31
N ASP A 100 -9.95 3.79 -11.65
CA ASP A 100 -10.64 2.82 -10.82
C ASP A 100 -10.68 3.26 -9.35
N THR A 101 -11.64 2.73 -8.62
CA THR A 101 -11.70 2.83 -7.17
C THR A 101 -11.78 1.43 -6.60
N ILE A 102 -10.71 1.00 -5.94
CA ILE A 102 -10.55 -0.35 -5.44
C ILE A 102 -10.37 -0.31 -3.92
N ARG A 103 -11.13 -1.13 -3.21
CA ARG A 103 -10.99 -1.35 -1.78
C ARG A 103 -10.84 -2.82 -1.49
N GLY A 104 -9.83 -3.19 -0.72
CA GLY A 104 -9.64 -4.56 -0.25
C GLY A 104 -10.72 -4.93 0.74
N GLY A 105 -10.67 -4.36 1.92
CA GLY A 105 -11.70 -4.54 2.91
C GLY A 105 -11.19 -5.04 4.25
N GLN A 106 -11.45 -6.28 4.60
CA GLN A 106 -10.94 -6.93 5.79
C GLN A 106 -10.04 -8.09 5.37
N ASP A 107 -9.07 -8.40 6.27
CA ASP A 107 -8.06 -9.43 6.05
C ASP A 107 -7.00 -9.00 5.03
N PHE A 108 -6.13 -9.91 4.63
CA PHE A 108 -5.01 -9.64 3.73
C PHE A 108 -5.45 -9.59 2.27
N ASP A 109 -5.19 -8.50 1.59
CA ASP A 109 -5.57 -8.29 0.20
C ASP A 109 -4.37 -8.00 -0.73
N ILE A 110 -4.56 -8.24 -2.02
CA ILE A 110 -3.61 -7.87 -3.08
C ILE A 110 -4.35 -7.06 -4.14
N LEU A 111 -3.99 -5.79 -4.25
CA LEU A 111 -4.73 -4.82 -5.05
C LEU A 111 -3.84 -4.22 -6.14
N TYR A 112 -4.37 -4.11 -7.35
CA TYR A 112 -3.69 -3.52 -8.51
C TYR A 112 -4.61 -2.52 -9.20
N GLY A 113 -4.17 -1.25 -9.35
CA GLY A 113 -4.83 -0.27 -10.21
C GLY A 113 -4.61 -0.58 -11.68
N GLU A 114 -3.40 -0.92 -12.06
CA GLU A 114 -2.86 -1.15 -13.42
C GLU A 114 -2.75 0.17 -14.21
N CYS A 115 -3.60 0.50 -15.15
CA CYS A 115 -3.42 1.68 -15.99
C CYS A 115 -4.52 2.73 -15.84
N GLY A 116 -4.15 3.92 -15.47
CA GLY A 116 -5.06 5.05 -15.23
C GLY A 116 -4.73 5.72 -13.92
N SER A 117 -5.48 6.74 -13.56
CA SER A 117 -5.30 7.39 -12.27
C SER A 117 -6.31 6.82 -11.29
N ASP A 118 -5.80 5.98 -10.41
CA ASP A 118 -6.60 5.10 -9.57
C ASP A 118 -6.65 5.56 -8.11
N PHE A 119 -7.69 5.15 -7.43
CA PHE A 119 -7.78 5.18 -5.98
C PHE A 119 -7.78 3.73 -5.48
N VAL A 120 -6.72 3.35 -4.75
CA VAL A 120 -6.58 1.98 -4.25
C VAL A 120 -6.35 2.00 -2.74
N SER A 121 -7.17 1.28 -1.98
CA SER A 121 -7.11 1.21 -0.51
C SER A 121 -7.16 -0.23 -0.01
N GLY A 122 -6.20 -0.61 0.84
CA GLY A 122 -6.21 -1.90 1.54
C GLY A 122 -7.35 -2.01 2.55
N ASP A 123 -7.62 -0.93 3.28
CA ASP A 123 -8.58 -0.75 4.37
C ASP A 123 -8.17 -1.46 5.67
N GLN A 124 -8.36 -2.72 5.92
CA GLN A 124 -7.97 -3.44 7.13
C GLN A 124 -7.29 -4.77 6.78
N GLY A 125 -6.09 -4.95 7.17
CA GLY A 125 -5.27 -6.13 6.90
C GLY A 125 -3.82 -5.72 6.71
N ASP A 126 -2.94 -6.68 6.54
CA ASP A 126 -1.57 -6.39 6.12
C ASP A 126 -1.53 -6.56 4.59
N ASP A 127 -1.74 -5.46 3.84
CA ASP A 127 -2.10 -5.48 2.43
C ASP A 127 -0.92 -5.23 1.48
N TYR A 128 -1.02 -5.73 0.24
CA TYR A 128 -0.19 -5.33 -0.89
C TYR A 128 -0.98 -4.49 -1.88
N VAL A 129 -0.55 -3.23 -2.08
CA VAL A 129 -1.27 -2.27 -2.92
C VAL A 129 -0.33 -1.69 -3.97
N TYR A 130 -0.71 -1.86 -5.23
CA TYR A 130 0.03 -1.36 -6.39
C TYR A 130 -0.84 -0.34 -7.13
N GLY A 131 -0.29 0.85 -7.39
CA GLY A 131 -0.96 1.89 -8.20
C GLY A 131 -0.96 1.54 -9.67
N GLY A 132 0.21 1.49 -10.26
CA GLY A 132 0.40 1.12 -11.65
C GLY A 132 0.95 2.25 -12.50
N THR A 133 0.26 2.61 -13.55
CA THR A 133 0.71 3.70 -14.43
C THR A 133 -0.19 4.92 -14.35
N ALA A 134 0.39 6.11 -14.43
CA ALA A 134 -0.19 7.43 -14.23
C ALA A 134 -0.27 7.78 -12.73
N ASN A 135 -1.00 8.83 -12.36
CA ASN A 135 -0.92 9.39 -11.01
C ASN A 135 -1.99 8.76 -10.11
N ASP A 136 -1.56 8.00 -9.14
CA ASP A 136 -2.41 7.20 -8.28
C ASP A 136 -2.52 7.76 -6.86
N PHE A 137 -3.61 7.42 -6.20
CA PHE A 137 -3.80 7.65 -4.78
C PHE A 137 -3.89 6.30 -4.06
N ILE A 138 -2.86 5.99 -3.28
CA ILE A 138 -2.65 4.67 -2.68
C ILE A 138 -2.71 4.79 -1.17
N ARG A 139 -3.50 3.95 -0.55
CA ARG A 139 -3.70 3.93 0.88
C ARG A 139 -3.60 2.52 1.44
N GLY A 140 -2.80 2.33 2.48
CA GLY A 140 -2.75 1.07 3.22
C GLY A 140 -3.99 0.89 4.07
N GLY A 141 -4.08 1.59 5.18
CA GLY A 141 -5.23 1.56 6.06
C GLY A 141 -4.87 1.14 7.48
N LYS A 142 -5.32 -0.01 7.92
CA LYS A 142 -4.92 -0.58 9.22
C LYS A 142 -4.17 -1.88 8.98
N GLY A 143 -2.97 -1.97 9.46
CA GLY A 143 -2.11 -3.13 9.29
C GLY A 143 -0.70 -2.72 8.90
N ASN A 144 0.14 -3.67 8.56
CA ASN A 144 1.49 -3.37 8.09
C ASN A 144 1.54 -3.59 6.58
N ASP A 145 1.31 -2.51 5.86
CA ASP A 145 1.04 -2.53 4.43
C ASP A 145 2.30 -2.36 3.58
N ALA A 146 2.24 -2.84 2.34
CA ALA A 146 3.25 -2.58 1.33
C ALA A 146 2.62 -1.86 0.14
N LEU A 147 3.01 -0.60 -0.06
CA LEU A 147 2.45 0.29 -1.07
C LEU A 147 3.49 0.60 -2.14
N VAL A 148 3.13 0.42 -3.38
CA VAL A 148 3.99 0.68 -4.54
C VAL A 148 3.25 1.57 -5.53
N GLY A 149 3.83 2.76 -5.84
CA GLY A 149 3.27 3.70 -6.83
C GLY A 149 3.40 3.18 -8.25
N GLU A 150 4.57 2.69 -8.59
CA GLU A 150 5.05 2.29 -9.91
C GLU A 150 5.41 3.51 -10.78
N SER A 151 4.66 3.86 -11.81
CA SER A 151 5.03 4.98 -12.68
C SER A 151 3.99 6.08 -12.72
N GLY A 152 4.37 7.25 -12.31
CA GLY A 152 3.47 8.41 -12.21
C GLY A 152 3.90 9.35 -11.10
N ASN A 153 3.08 10.33 -10.81
CA ASN A 153 3.28 11.17 -9.63
C ASN A 153 2.24 10.77 -8.60
N ASP A 154 2.63 9.88 -7.71
CA ASP A 154 1.72 9.16 -6.86
C ASP A 154 1.61 9.78 -5.46
N THR A 155 0.53 9.47 -4.76
CA THR A 155 0.36 9.83 -3.36
C THR A 155 0.17 8.57 -2.54
N LEU A 156 1.12 8.29 -1.65
CA LEU A 156 1.15 7.10 -0.82
C LEU A 156 0.91 7.45 0.65
N ILE A 157 -0.03 6.77 1.28
CA ILE A 157 -0.40 6.95 2.68
C ILE A 157 -0.47 5.58 3.35
N GLY A 158 0.41 5.30 4.31
CA GLY A 158 0.39 4.04 5.06
C GLY A 158 -0.83 3.95 5.97
N ASP A 159 -1.15 5.02 6.69
CA ASP A 159 -2.15 5.13 7.75
C ASP A 159 -1.70 4.47 9.06
N ALA A 160 -2.31 3.38 9.51
CA ALA A 160 -2.09 2.85 10.85
C ALA A 160 -1.34 1.51 10.80
N GLY A 161 -0.11 1.53 11.26
CA GLY A 161 0.76 0.35 11.28
C GLY A 161 2.22 0.68 11.07
N ILE A 162 2.94 -0.28 10.54
CA ILE A 162 4.33 -0.13 10.11
C ILE A 162 4.37 -0.42 8.61
N ASP A 163 4.30 0.63 7.83
CA ASP A 163 4.09 0.50 6.40
C ASP A 163 5.40 0.64 5.61
N ARG A 164 5.43 0.06 4.44
CA ARG A 164 6.54 0.14 3.49
C ARG A 164 6.07 0.82 2.23
N LEU A 165 6.71 1.93 1.89
CA LEU A 165 6.29 2.80 0.81
C LEU A 165 7.38 2.90 -0.25
N TRP A 166 7.03 2.63 -1.49
CA TRP A 166 7.83 2.81 -2.69
C TRP A 166 7.07 3.70 -3.68
N GLY A 167 7.60 4.87 -4.03
CA GLY A 167 7.04 5.74 -5.07
C GLY A 167 7.33 5.21 -6.45
N SER A 168 8.54 4.72 -6.66
CA SER A 168 9.14 4.24 -7.92
C SER A 168 9.43 5.38 -8.90
N GLU A 169 8.90 5.39 -10.14
CA GLU A 169 9.20 6.42 -11.14
C GLU A 169 8.25 7.61 -11.03
N GLY A 170 8.76 8.78 -10.72
CA GLY A 170 7.95 10.00 -10.73
C GLY A 170 8.25 10.97 -9.60
N ALA A 171 7.38 11.97 -9.45
CA ALA A 171 7.46 12.94 -8.38
C ALA A 171 6.38 12.61 -7.33
N ASP A 172 6.76 11.83 -6.33
CA ASP A 172 5.84 11.19 -5.41
C ASP A 172 5.65 11.96 -4.11
N VAL A 173 4.49 11.75 -3.49
CA VAL A 173 4.14 12.32 -2.20
C VAL A 173 3.97 11.20 -1.18
N PHE A 174 4.89 11.11 -0.24
CA PHE A 174 4.79 10.19 0.90
C PHE A 174 4.16 10.91 2.08
N VAL A 175 2.95 10.55 2.45
CA VAL A 175 2.18 11.26 3.48
C VAL A 175 2.42 10.63 4.85
N LEU A 176 2.99 11.42 5.75
CA LEU A 176 3.18 11.07 7.16
C LEU A 176 2.18 11.85 8.02
N ARG A 177 1.60 11.18 9.01
CA ARG A 177 0.69 11.79 9.97
C ARG A 177 0.90 11.25 11.37
N THR A 178 0.46 11.99 12.38
CA THR A 178 0.31 11.43 13.72
C THR A 178 -0.88 10.47 13.70
N GLU A 179 -0.66 9.22 14.04
CA GLU A 179 -1.75 8.26 14.17
C GLU A 179 -2.77 8.75 15.20
N VAL A 180 -3.99 8.95 14.74
CA VAL A 180 -5.12 9.24 15.62
C VAL A 180 -5.57 7.90 16.21
N GLY A 181 -5.00 7.54 17.36
CA GLY A 181 -5.44 6.35 18.08
C GLY A 181 -4.36 5.41 18.61
N ALA A 182 -3.08 5.63 18.30
CA ALA A 182 -2.02 4.96 19.04
C ALA A 182 -2.11 5.41 20.49
N THR A 183 -2.76 4.60 21.32
CA THR A 183 -2.80 4.85 22.76
C THR A 183 -1.36 4.78 23.25
N SER A 184 -0.93 5.80 23.97
CA SER A 184 0.39 5.99 24.56
C SER A 184 0.87 4.83 25.48
N GLY A 185 0.24 3.68 25.40
CA GLY A 185 0.55 2.44 26.12
C GLY A 185 1.24 1.37 25.31
N GLU A 186 1.22 1.47 23.97
CA GLU A 186 1.90 0.51 23.08
C GLU A 186 3.18 1.05 22.45
N ILE A 187 3.33 2.38 22.41
CA ILE A 187 4.62 2.99 22.12
C ILE A 187 5.43 2.94 23.42
N GLY A 188 6.02 1.80 23.69
CA GLY A 188 7.04 1.71 24.74
C GLY A 188 8.05 2.81 24.48
N SER A 189 8.41 3.61 25.50
CA SER A 189 9.42 4.65 25.39
C SER A 189 10.69 4.02 24.84
N LEU A 190 10.86 4.04 23.52
CA LEU A 190 12.06 3.56 22.86
C LEU A 190 13.20 4.51 23.23
N GLN A 191 13.79 4.27 24.40
CA GLN A 191 15.14 4.75 24.62
C GLN A 191 16.02 4.08 23.58
N PRO A 192 16.82 4.84 22.83
CA PRO A 192 17.73 4.24 21.88
C PRO A 192 18.56 3.17 22.61
N PRO A 193 18.68 1.96 22.06
CA PRO A 193 19.54 0.95 22.66
C PRO A 193 20.95 1.53 22.83
N PRO A 194 21.70 1.13 23.84
CA PRO A 194 23.03 1.67 24.12
C PRO A 194 24.00 1.55 22.93
N SER A 195 23.70 0.72 21.96
CA SER A 195 24.48 0.52 20.73
C SER A 195 24.21 1.56 19.63
N GLY A 196 23.15 2.39 19.75
CA GLY A 196 22.79 3.38 18.74
C GLY A 196 22.18 2.83 17.44
N ASN A 197 22.00 1.52 17.34
CA ASN A 197 21.30 0.87 16.23
C ASN A 197 19.86 0.57 16.65
N PHE A 198 18.92 0.90 15.79
CA PHE A 198 17.52 0.49 15.96
C PHE A 198 17.28 -0.78 15.14
N ASP A 199 16.57 -1.72 15.71
CA ASP A 199 15.91 -2.78 14.96
C ASP A 199 14.63 -2.17 14.37
N VAL A 200 14.42 -2.27 13.08
CA VAL A 200 13.25 -1.69 12.43
C VAL A 200 11.95 -2.34 12.84
N ASP A 201 11.98 -3.61 13.24
CA ASP A 201 10.79 -4.31 13.75
C ASP A 201 10.34 -3.78 15.13
N GLU A 202 11.13 -2.90 15.75
CA GLU A 202 10.83 -2.25 17.04
C GLU A 202 10.39 -0.77 16.86
N VAL A 203 10.43 -0.23 15.66
CA VAL A 203 10.09 1.17 15.39
C VAL A 203 8.69 1.25 14.78
N PRO A 204 7.68 1.69 15.52
CA PRO A 204 6.32 1.87 14.99
C PRO A 204 6.27 3.13 14.12
N ALA A 205 6.69 3.02 12.88
CA ALA A 205 6.67 4.11 11.93
C ALA A 205 6.85 3.59 10.49
N ASP A 206 6.39 4.35 9.55
CA ASP A 206 6.46 4.00 8.14
C ASP A 206 7.87 4.10 7.57
N PHE A 207 8.17 3.25 6.61
CA PHE A 207 9.42 3.21 5.88
C PHE A 207 9.25 3.69 4.45
N ILE A 208 9.88 4.80 4.10
CA ILE A 208 10.00 5.28 2.73
C ILE A 208 11.32 4.73 2.19
N LEU A 209 11.24 3.88 1.18
CA LEU A 209 12.32 3.00 0.78
C LEU A 209 13.11 3.48 -0.45
N ASP A 210 12.53 4.36 -1.27
CA ASP A 210 13.11 4.81 -2.53
C ASP A 210 13.02 6.33 -2.79
N TYR A 211 12.78 7.15 -1.78
CA TYR A 211 12.70 8.61 -1.92
C TYR A 211 13.82 9.18 -2.79
N ASN A 212 13.46 9.83 -3.88
CA ASN A 212 14.37 10.41 -4.85
C ASN A 212 14.13 11.92 -5.05
N PRO A 213 14.90 12.81 -4.40
CA PRO A 213 14.72 14.24 -4.53
C PRO A 213 15.00 14.77 -5.96
N ALA A 214 15.69 13.99 -6.80
CA ALA A 214 15.96 14.38 -8.18
C ALA A 214 14.76 14.17 -9.11
N GLU A 215 13.84 13.30 -8.77
CA GLU A 215 12.55 13.10 -9.44
C GLU A 215 11.49 14.07 -8.93
N GLY A 216 11.70 14.65 -7.76
CA GLY A 216 10.81 15.65 -7.19
C GLY A 216 9.96 15.13 -6.03
N ASP A 217 10.36 14.03 -5.43
CA ASP A 217 9.68 13.45 -4.28
C ASP A 217 9.61 14.39 -3.10
N VAL A 218 8.50 14.34 -2.39
CA VAL A 218 8.26 15.16 -1.21
C VAL A 218 7.61 14.36 -0.07
N ILE A 219 7.87 14.80 1.14
CA ILE A 219 7.18 14.31 2.33
C ILE A 219 5.98 15.21 2.60
N GLY A 220 4.78 14.64 2.51
CA GLY A 220 3.53 15.28 2.89
C GLY A 220 3.32 15.19 4.41
N LEU A 221 3.11 16.30 5.08
CA LEU A 221 2.78 16.35 6.50
C LEU A 221 1.28 16.62 6.67
N ALA A 222 0.57 15.66 7.24
CA ALA A 222 -0.88 15.72 7.48
C ALA A 222 -1.20 15.97 8.98
N GLY A 223 -2.47 16.06 9.34
CA GLY A 223 -2.90 16.29 10.73
C GLY A 223 -2.54 17.68 11.26
N GLY A 224 -2.40 18.67 10.38
CA GLY A 224 -1.98 20.02 10.73
C GLY A 224 -0.49 20.20 11.02
N LEU A 225 0.31 19.15 10.80
CA LEU A 225 1.76 19.22 10.94
C LEU A 225 2.39 20.12 9.87
N THR A 226 3.44 20.82 10.27
CA THR A 226 4.28 21.64 9.40
C THR A 226 5.75 21.25 9.56
N ARG A 227 6.62 21.75 8.67
CA ARG A 227 8.07 21.55 8.80
C ARG A 227 8.65 21.97 10.16
N ASN A 228 8.02 22.95 10.84
CA ASN A 228 8.47 23.43 12.15
C ASN A 228 8.13 22.50 13.31
N ASP A 229 7.19 21.58 13.08
CA ASP A 229 6.73 20.62 14.09
C ASP A 229 7.53 19.31 14.06
N ILE A 230 8.54 19.22 13.19
CA ILE A 230 9.36 18.01 13.04
C ILE A 230 10.84 18.24 13.30
N VAL A 231 11.48 17.21 13.84
CA VAL A 231 12.92 17.12 14.05
C VAL A 231 13.49 15.99 13.21
N LEU A 232 14.58 16.23 12.52
CA LEU A 232 15.27 15.27 11.69
C LEU A 232 16.56 14.81 12.35
N SER A 233 16.86 13.52 12.22
CA SER A 233 18.14 12.96 12.67
C SER A 233 18.55 11.78 11.79
N GLU A 234 19.84 11.67 11.51
CA GLU A 234 20.38 10.49 10.83
C GLU A 234 20.62 9.35 11.81
N ARG A 235 20.32 8.13 11.36
CA ARG A 235 20.60 6.89 12.10
C ARG A 235 21.08 5.81 11.13
N PHE A 236 21.85 4.87 11.66
CA PHE A 236 22.07 3.59 11.00
C PHE A 236 21.02 2.61 11.51
N LEU A 237 20.32 1.98 10.59
CA LEU A 237 19.30 0.99 10.88
C LEU A 237 19.86 -0.39 10.56
N THR A 238 19.61 -1.34 11.43
CA THR A 238 19.68 -2.76 11.10
C THR A 238 18.26 -3.21 10.85
N ILE A 239 17.92 -3.48 9.61
CA ILE A 239 16.62 -4.05 9.28
C ILE A 239 16.72 -5.54 9.60
N GLY A 240 16.02 -5.99 10.63
CA GLY A 240 15.92 -7.40 11.00
C GLY A 240 15.27 -8.24 9.91
N ASP A 241 15.39 -9.55 10.03
CA ASP A 241 14.76 -10.50 9.10
C ASP A 241 13.26 -10.21 9.09
N ALA A 242 12.71 -9.91 7.91
CA ALA A 242 11.27 -9.98 7.74
C ALA A 242 10.86 -11.41 8.12
N ARG A 243 10.08 -11.56 9.18
CA ARG A 243 9.54 -12.86 9.54
C ARG A 243 8.81 -13.38 8.32
N ASP A 244 9.12 -14.63 7.96
CA ASP A 244 8.33 -15.34 6.98
C ASP A 244 6.85 -15.18 7.37
N TYR A 245 6.13 -14.34 6.64
CA TYR A 245 4.68 -14.37 6.68
C TYR A 245 4.29 -15.68 6.00
N GLU A 246 4.39 -16.79 6.75
CA GLU A 246 3.65 -17.98 6.45
C GLU A 246 2.18 -17.66 6.73
N SER A 247 1.55 -16.94 5.81
CA SER A 247 0.12 -16.95 5.75
C SER A 247 -0.29 -18.38 5.48
N SER A 248 -1.02 -18.98 6.39
CA SER A 248 -1.59 -20.33 6.25
C SER A 248 -2.71 -20.39 5.20
N GLY A 249 -2.73 -19.46 4.25
CA GLY A 249 -3.63 -19.40 3.12
C GLY A 249 -3.01 -19.94 1.84
N PRO A 250 -3.81 -20.46 0.92
CA PRO A 250 -3.32 -20.91 -0.37
C PRO A 250 -2.91 -19.71 -1.21
N PHE A 251 -1.58 -19.45 -1.31
CA PHE A 251 -1.06 -18.55 -2.31
C PHE A 251 -1.50 -18.99 -3.71
N PRO A 252 -1.87 -18.07 -4.59
CA PRO A 252 -2.03 -18.42 -5.99
C PRO A 252 -0.72 -19.04 -6.49
N PRO A 253 -0.77 -20.07 -7.35
CA PRO A 253 0.43 -20.72 -7.88
C PRO A 253 1.23 -19.71 -8.70
N GLY A 254 2.35 -19.26 -8.18
CA GLY A 254 3.19 -18.18 -8.70
C GLY A 254 3.53 -17.13 -7.65
N GLY A 255 2.94 -17.23 -6.47
CA GLY A 255 3.11 -16.28 -5.37
C GLY A 255 4.59 -16.01 -5.07
N ILE A 256 4.91 -14.75 -4.98
CA ILE A 256 6.22 -14.23 -4.63
C ILE A 256 6.56 -14.81 -3.25
N ARG A 257 7.53 -15.71 -3.21
CA ARG A 257 8.20 -16.02 -1.95
C ARG A 257 8.99 -14.79 -1.58
N THR A 258 8.51 -14.00 -0.63
CA THR A 258 9.31 -12.97 0.03
C THR A 258 10.45 -13.64 0.79
N THR A 259 11.52 -13.98 0.10
CA THR A 259 12.74 -14.47 0.72
C THR A 259 13.47 -13.28 1.30
N GLU A 260 13.54 -13.27 2.63
CA GLU A 260 14.50 -12.56 3.48
C GLU A 260 15.02 -11.20 2.97
N PHE A 261 14.36 -10.12 3.37
CA PHE A 261 14.96 -8.80 3.29
C PHE A 261 15.96 -8.61 4.44
N ARG A 262 17.22 -8.86 4.18
CA ARG A 262 18.32 -8.37 5.03
C ARG A 262 18.88 -7.10 4.44
N ILE A 263 18.36 -5.94 4.83
CA ILE A 263 19.12 -4.70 4.66
C ILE A 263 19.98 -4.53 5.91
N LEU A 264 21.20 -5.00 5.85
CA LEU A 264 22.18 -4.82 6.91
C LEU A 264 22.77 -3.42 6.83
N ASN A 265 22.66 -2.63 7.92
CA ASN A 265 23.34 -1.34 8.11
C ASN A 265 23.03 -0.29 7.04
N THR A 266 21.78 0.03 6.80
CA THR A 266 21.42 1.16 5.97
C THR A 266 21.35 2.45 6.77
N LYS A 267 21.71 3.57 6.14
CA LYS A 267 21.56 4.90 6.69
C LYS A 267 20.12 5.36 6.46
N ALA A 268 19.50 5.99 7.45
CA ALA A 268 18.17 6.57 7.25
C ALA A 268 18.04 7.92 7.97
N THR A 269 17.20 8.77 7.43
CA THR A 269 16.70 9.96 8.13
C THR A 269 15.42 9.60 8.88
N VAL A 270 15.47 9.81 10.19
CA VAL A 270 14.34 9.64 11.09
C VAL A 270 13.60 10.96 11.21
N ILE A 271 12.31 10.94 10.93
CA ILE A 271 11.40 12.09 11.03
C ILE A 271 10.61 11.94 12.34
N ARG A 272 10.72 12.91 13.24
CA ARG A 272 10.02 12.90 14.53
C ARG A 272 9.16 14.13 14.70
N GLU A 273 8.04 13.98 15.36
CA GLU A 273 7.28 15.11 15.88
C GLU A 273 8.04 15.78 17.03
N ALA A 274 8.23 17.08 16.97
CA ALA A 274 9.02 17.84 17.96
C ALA A 274 8.34 17.89 19.33
N SER A 275 7.01 17.90 19.38
CA SER A 275 6.22 18.04 20.62
C SER A 275 6.17 16.75 21.44
N SER A 276 5.99 15.62 20.81
CA SER A 276 5.86 14.30 21.45
C SER A 276 7.14 13.48 21.43
N GLY A 277 7.99 13.70 20.43
CA GLY A 277 9.16 12.89 20.13
C GLY A 277 8.82 11.59 19.36
N ASN A 278 7.55 11.38 19.00
CA ASN A 278 7.12 10.22 18.23
C ASN A 278 7.80 10.20 16.87
N ILE A 279 8.15 8.99 16.41
CA ILE A 279 8.65 8.80 15.05
C ILE A 279 7.45 8.79 14.12
N LEU A 280 7.49 9.61 13.07
CA LEU A 280 6.47 9.67 12.04
C LEU A 280 6.84 8.82 10.83
N GLY A 281 8.14 8.75 10.53
CA GLY A 281 8.62 7.99 9.39
C GLY A 281 10.14 7.89 9.34
N LEU A 282 10.62 6.97 8.54
CA LEU A 282 12.03 6.75 8.24
C LEU A 282 12.24 6.77 6.72
N VAL A 283 13.22 7.56 6.27
CA VAL A 283 13.56 7.65 4.84
C VAL A 283 14.94 7.04 4.62
N LYS A 284 14.98 5.98 3.83
CA LYS A 284 16.18 5.19 3.57
C LYS A 284 17.16 5.95 2.68
N ASP A 285 18.45 5.89 3.03
CA ASP A 285 19.61 6.36 2.27
C ASP A 285 19.59 7.85 1.85
N VAL A 286 18.76 8.67 2.48
CA VAL A 286 18.61 10.10 2.21
C VAL A 286 19.02 10.91 3.44
N SER A 287 19.79 11.98 3.24
CA SER A 287 20.18 12.88 4.34
C SER A 287 19.11 13.94 4.63
N PRO A 288 19.06 14.48 5.87
CA PRO A 288 18.03 15.44 6.30
C PRO A 288 17.89 16.70 5.43
N ASP A 289 18.98 17.15 4.82
CA ASP A 289 19.05 18.34 3.97
C ASP A 289 18.48 18.11 2.55
N GLN A 290 18.29 16.87 2.17
CA GLN A 290 17.72 16.49 0.88
C GLN A 290 16.20 16.34 0.93
N LEU A 291 15.60 16.22 2.14
CA LEU A 291 14.17 16.05 2.29
C LEU A 291 13.40 17.36 2.03
N GLN A 292 12.39 17.27 1.18
CA GLN A 292 11.44 18.34 0.92
C GLN A 292 10.11 18.02 1.60
N PHE A 293 9.44 19.06 2.11
CA PHE A 293 8.22 18.92 2.88
C PHE A 293 7.12 19.82 2.35
N ILE A 294 5.91 19.25 2.27
CA ILE A 294 4.68 19.99 2.00
C ILE A 294 3.65 19.74 3.11
N SER A 295 2.73 20.67 3.31
CA SER A 295 1.58 20.43 4.19
C SER A 295 0.43 19.87 3.38
N VAL A 296 -0.16 18.79 3.85
CA VAL A 296 -1.29 18.11 3.22
C VAL A 296 -2.53 18.32 4.08
N SER A 297 -3.62 18.77 3.48
CA SER A 297 -4.88 18.96 4.21
C SER A 297 -5.59 17.61 4.44
N ASP A 298 -6.13 17.43 5.65
CA ASP A 298 -6.91 16.23 5.98
C ASP A 298 -8.11 16.01 5.04
N GLY A 299 -8.64 17.09 4.46
CA GLY A 299 -9.70 17.01 3.47
C GLY A 299 -9.26 16.41 2.13
N ALA A 300 -7.99 16.52 1.76
CA ALA A 300 -7.44 15.87 0.57
C ALA A 300 -7.25 14.35 0.80
N ILE A 301 -7.02 13.96 2.06
CA ILE A 301 -6.84 12.56 2.48
C ILE A 301 -8.19 11.85 2.69
N ALA A 302 -9.23 12.63 3.08
CA ALA A 302 -10.56 12.08 3.43
C ALA A 302 -11.46 11.80 2.22
N LEU A 303 -11.05 12.13 1.00
CA LEU A 303 -11.82 11.90 -0.22
C LEU A 303 -11.61 10.49 -0.80
N GLY A 304 -10.99 9.64 -0.01
CA GLY A 304 -10.87 8.21 -0.28
C GLY A 304 -11.99 7.38 0.31
#